data_05e98f36fe305dd13ef13786416f6723
#
_entry.id   05e98f36fe305dd13ef13786416f6723
#
_cell.length_a   1.000
_cell.length_b   1.000
_cell.length_c   1.000
_cell.angle_alpha   90.00
_cell.angle_beta   90.00
_cell.angle_gamma   90.00
#
_symmetry.space_group_name_H-M   'P 1'
#
loop_
_entity.id
_entity.type
_entity.pdbx_description
1 polymer ?
#
loop_
_entity_poly.entity_id
_entity_poly.type
_entity_poly.pdbx_seq_one_letter_code
_entity_poly.pdbx_strand_id
1 'polypeptide(L)'
;MTSITLVTESKLYVKDNLLLYNYFDDYSKLFGFLVRRCVHHLRHRLNGESESRYRTNLMLEFNITNRMAKAVIKTAKNQLKLLKESAQYQFKNLYKRKRSLYKKIQKLKLLLSSSSTSLKQRKLAKLRLFWTQMKLNKVNQLLSNGLKLHLTFGTRHLLKNDKAKFLAKRDNQVVYIGDKNETCGNQQFQISFNSKYNRFDYKLRLENQWVSGSDKYIFGSFVLKNKEAKVHILKTLSNKKSNPLTVRIIKRDDVL
;
A
#
# COMPACT_ATOMS: atom_id res chain seq x y z
N MET A 1 20.08 12.23 10.07
CA MET A 1 20.48 10.95 9.44
C MET A 1 19.31 10.45 8.58
N THR A 2 19.50 10.41 7.29
CA THR A 2 18.52 9.82 6.35
C THR A 2 18.55 8.30 6.52
N SER A 3 17.42 7.71 6.91
CA SER A 3 17.29 6.26 7.00
C SER A 3 17.24 5.67 5.59
N ILE A 4 18.20 4.83 5.26
CA ILE A 4 18.20 4.07 4.01
C ILE A 4 17.32 2.84 4.21
N THR A 5 16.29 2.71 3.38
CA THR A 5 15.44 1.51 3.35
C THR A 5 15.85 0.65 2.15
N LEU A 6 16.39 -0.53 2.42
CA LEU A 6 16.67 -1.51 1.38
C LEU A 6 15.44 -2.41 1.21
N VAL A 7 14.99 -2.57 -0.03
CA VAL A 7 13.91 -3.49 -0.39
C VAL A 7 14.45 -4.57 -1.30
N THR A 8 14.14 -5.83 -0.97
CA THR A 8 14.48 -6.98 -1.81
C THR A 8 13.28 -7.90 -1.93
N GLU A 9 13.17 -8.60 -3.05
CA GLU A 9 12.12 -9.59 -3.31
C GLU A 9 12.73 -10.99 -3.46
N SER A 10 12.03 -11.99 -2.97
CA SER A 10 12.33 -13.41 -3.17
C SER A 10 11.04 -14.18 -3.43
N LYS A 11 11.16 -15.30 -4.14
CA LYS A 11 10.03 -16.21 -4.40
C LYS A 11 9.99 -17.29 -3.34
N LEU A 12 8.80 -17.57 -2.82
CA LEU A 12 8.52 -18.70 -1.95
C LEU A 12 7.88 -19.81 -2.83
N TYR A 13 8.54 -20.93 -2.95
CA TYR A 13 8.02 -22.06 -3.73
C TYR A 13 7.14 -22.97 -2.86
N VAL A 14 6.04 -23.45 -3.43
CA VAL A 14 5.04 -24.31 -2.73
C VAL A 14 5.70 -25.52 -2.07
N LYS A 15 6.60 -26.21 -2.79
CA LYS A 15 7.28 -27.43 -2.31
C LYS A 15 8.02 -27.24 -0.99
N ASP A 16 8.58 -26.04 -0.75
CA ASP A 16 9.36 -25.72 0.44
C ASP A 16 8.51 -24.97 1.49
N ASN A 17 7.27 -24.60 1.17
CA ASN A 17 6.45 -23.67 1.97
C ASN A 17 4.96 -24.07 2.00
N LEU A 18 4.63 -25.36 1.86
CA LEU A 18 3.24 -25.84 1.74
C LEU A 18 2.34 -25.39 2.89
N LEU A 19 2.83 -25.45 4.13
CA LEU A 19 2.06 -25.02 5.30
C LEU A 19 1.75 -23.51 5.25
N LEU A 20 2.70 -22.70 4.77
CA LEU A 20 2.47 -21.27 4.59
C LEU A 20 1.39 -21.00 3.52
N TYR A 21 1.40 -21.75 2.42
CA TYR A 21 0.40 -21.62 1.36
C TYR A 21 -1.01 -21.90 1.88
N ASN A 22 -1.18 -23.00 2.60
CA ASN A 22 -2.47 -23.40 3.17
C ASN A 22 -2.99 -22.38 4.18
N TYR A 23 -2.09 -21.82 4.99
CA TYR A 23 -2.42 -20.81 5.99
C TYR A 23 -2.67 -19.42 5.37
N PHE A 24 -1.95 -19.08 4.28
CA PHE A 24 -1.88 -17.72 3.76
C PHE A 24 -3.22 -17.17 3.30
N ASP A 25 -4.04 -17.97 2.63
CA ASP A 25 -5.30 -17.48 2.04
C ASP A 25 -6.27 -17.00 3.12
N ASP A 26 -6.40 -17.71 4.22
CA ASP A 26 -7.29 -17.28 5.32
C ASP A 26 -6.69 -16.13 6.12
N TYR A 27 -5.39 -16.21 6.37
CA TYR A 27 -4.68 -15.14 7.08
C TYR A 27 -4.69 -13.82 6.30
N SER A 28 -4.47 -13.85 4.99
CA SER A 28 -4.50 -12.65 4.16
C SER A 28 -5.89 -12.03 4.03
N LYS A 29 -6.95 -12.85 3.97
CA LYS A 29 -8.35 -12.38 4.03
C LYS A 29 -8.64 -11.66 5.35
N LEU A 30 -8.26 -12.28 6.48
CA LEU A 30 -8.42 -11.67 7.80
C LEU A 30 -7.61 -10.37 7.90
N PHE A 31 -6.33 -10.39 7.53
CA PHE A 31 -5.49 -9.20 7.57
C PHE A 31 -6.07 -8.07 6.74
N GLY A 32 -6.48 -8.35 5.49
CA GLY A 32 -7.10 -7.38 4.59
C GLY A 32 -8.42 -6.83 5.14
N PHE A 33 -9.26 -7.68 5.73
CA PHE A 33 -10.49 -7.26 6.42
C PHE A 33 -10.20 -6.30 7.57
N LEU A 34 -9.29 -6.65 8.45
CA LEU A 34 -8.91 -5.83 9.61
C LEU A 34 -8.30 -4.48 9.19
N VAL A 35 -7.47 -4.46 8.15
CA VAL A 35 -6.92 -3.19 7.62
C VAL A 35 -8.04 -2.27 7.12
N ARG A 36 -9.02 -2.78 6.38
CA ARG A 36 -10.18 -2.00 5.91
C ARG A 36 -11.01 -1.45 7.07
N ARG A 37 -11.30 -2.30 8.06
CA ARG A 37 -12.01 -1.89 9.28
C ARG A 37 -11.26 -0.80 10.04
N CYS A 38 -9.94 -0.96 10.18
CA CYS A 38 -9.08 0.03 10.82
C CYS A 38 -9.04 1.35 10.04
N VAL A 39 -8.97 1.32 8.71
CA VAL A 39 -9.07 2.54 7.88
C VAL A 39 -10.39 3.25 8.10
N HIS A 40 -11.50 2.52 8.16
CA HIS A 40 -12.81 3.10 8.45
C HIS A 40 -12.83 3.77 9.83
N HIS A 41 -12.38 3.06 10.87
CA HIS A 41 -12.29 3.59 12.23
C HIS A 41 -11.42 4.86 12.31
N LEU A 42 -10.22 4.85 11.72
CA LEU A 42 -9.31 6.00 11.70
C LEU A 42 -9.83 7.21 10.91
N ARG A 43 -10.66 6.99 9.88
CA ARG A 43 -11.27 8.08 9.11
C ARG A 43 -12.38 8.78 9.86
N HIS A 44 -13.16 8.03 10.60
CA HIS A 44 -14.35 8.57 11.25
C HIS A 44 -14.09 8.95 12.71
N ARG A 45 -12.94 8.50 13.29
CA ARG A 45 -12.55 8.71 14.69
C ARG A 45 -13.77 8.70 15.63
N LEU A 46 -14.61 7.69 15.45
CA LEU A 46 -15.80 7.52 16.25
C LEU A 46 -15.35 7.36 17.72
N ASN A 47 -15.72 8.33 18.55
CA ASN A 47 -15.68 8.28 20.02
C ASN A 47 -14.38 8.61 20.76
N GLY A 48 -13.39 9.28 20.17
CA GLY A 48 -12.18 9.70 20.93
C GLY A 48 -11.35 8.53 21.50
N GLU A 49 -11.60 7.30 21.03
CA GLU A 49 -10.93 6.09 21.51
C GLU A 49 -9.42 6.17 21.27
N SER A 50 -8.61 5.85 22.30
CA SER A 50 -7.17 5.80 22.15
C SER A 50 -6.75 4.62 21.26
N GLU A 51 -5.65 4.79 20.54
CA GLU A 51 -5.11 3.70 19.70
C GLU A 51 -4.81 2.42 20.49
N SER A 52 -4.38 2.59 21.74
CA SER A 52 -4.11 1.45 22.63
C SER A 52 -5.38 0.66 22.92
N ARG A 53 -6.47 1.34 23.26
CA ARG A 53 -7.77 0.71 23.52
C ARG A 53 -8.32 0.03 22.26
N TYR A 54 -8.28 0.72 21.12
CA TYR A 54 -8.70 0.14 19.83
C TYR A 54 -7.92 -1.12 19.49
N ARG A 55 -6.59 -1.11 19.72
CA ARG A 55 -5.73 -2.27 19.52
C ARG A 55 -6.13 -3.45 20.40
N THR A 56 -6.38 -3.21 21.69
CA THR A 56 -6.84 -4.23 22.63
C THR A 56 -8.18 -4.82 22.19
N ASN A 57 -9.13 -3.98 21.77
CA ASN A 57 -10.42 -4.43 21.26
C ASN A 57 -10.26 -5.33 20.01
N LEU A 58 -9.39 -4.97 19.06
CA LEU A 58 -9.09 -5.83 17.91
C LEU A 58 -8.51 -7.19 18.31
N MET A 59 -7.62 -7.21 19.31
CA MET A 59 -7.03 -8.45 19.81
C MET A 59 -8.08 -9.38 20.42
N LEU A 60 -8.97 -8.85 21.22
CA LEU A 60 -10.01 -9.63 21.89
C LEU A 60 -11.08 -10.11 20.91
N GLU A 61 -11.57 -9.22 20.04
CA GLU A 61 -12.66 -9.51 19.11
C GLU A 61 -12.26 -10.57 18.05
N PHE A 62 -11.00 -10.51 17.57
CA PHE A 62 -10.54 -11.39 16.49
C PHE A 62 -9.54 -12.46 16.94
N ASN A 63 -9.30 -12.60 18.23
CA ASN A 63 -8.33 -13.52 18.80
C ASN A 63 -6.96 -13.48 18.06
N ILE A 64 -6.46 -12.26 17.82
CA ILE A 64 -5.20 -12.01 17.13
C ILE A 64 -4.11 -11.57 18.08
N THR A 65 -2.86 -11.71 17.66
CA THR A 65 -1.72 -11.25 18.45
C THR A 65 -1.62 -9.72 18.46
N ASN A 66 -1.02 -9.16 19.52
CA ASN A 66 -0.72 -7.72 19.61
C ASN A 66 0.11 -7.23 18.40
N ARG A 67 0.97 -8.09 17.86
CA ARG A 67 1.81 -7.75 16.70
C ARG A 67 1.01 -7.63 15.43
N MET A 68 0.09 -8.55 15.18
CA MET A 68 -0.84 -8.43 14.05
C MET A 68 -1.68 -7.17 14.17
N ALA A 69 -2.24 -6.89 15.34
CA ALA A 69 -3.01 -5.66 15.58
C ALA A 69 -2.19 -4.40 15.31
N LYS A 70 -0.93 -4.33 15.78
CA LYS A 70 0.00 -3.25 15.44
C LYS A 70 0.28 -3.14 13.94
N ALA A 71 0.51 -4.26 13.26
CA ALA A 71 0.77 -4.29 11.82
C ALA A 71 -0.43 -3.79 11.01
N VAL A 72 -1.65 -4.21 11.39
CA VAL A 72 -2.91 -3.75 10.80
C VAL A 72 -3.07 -2.24 10.95
N ILE A 73 -2.91 -1.71 12.17
CA ILE A 73 -3.06 -0.27 12.45
C ILE A 73 -2.01 0.54 11.67
N LYS A 74 -0.74 0.10 11.67
CA LYS A 74 0.33 0.79 10.94
C LYS A 74 0.10 0.75 9.44
N THR A 75 -0.37 -0.38 8.89
CA THR A 75 -0.72 -0.51 7.47
C THR A 75 -1.87 0.43 7.11
N ALA A 76 -2.92 0.49 7.91
CA ALA A 76 -4.05 1.40 7.71
C ALA A 76 -3.63 2.88 7.73
N LYS A 77 -2.79 3.27 8.69
CA LYS A 77 -2.22 4.63 8.78
C LYS A 77 -1.40 4.98 7.54
N ASN A 78 -0.55 4.06 7.08
CA ASN A 78 0.26 4.27 5.88
C ASN A 78 -0.63 4.45 4.64
N GLN A 79 -1.69 3.67 4.48
CA GLN A 79 -2.63 3.84 3.37
C GLN A 79 -3.35 5.18 3.42
N LEU A 80 -3.76 5.65 4.60
CA LEU A 80 -4.35 6.98 4.75
C LEU A 80 -3.35 8.11 4.46
N LYS A 81 -2.08 7.93 4.84
CA LYS A 81 -1.01 8.88 4.51
C LYS A 81 -0.81 8.97 2.99
N LEU A 82 -0.69 7.83 2.31
CA LEU A 82 -0.57 7.77 0.84
C LEU A 82 -1.78 8.40 0.14
N LEU A 83 -2.99 8.22 0.67
CA LEU A 83 -4.19 8.85 0.15
C LEU A 83 -4.10 10.38 0.25
N LYS A 84 -3.64 10.92 1.38
CA LYS A 84 -3.44 12.37 1.57
C LYS A 84 -2.38 12.93 0.61
N GLU A 85 -1.26 12.24 0.47
CA GLU A 85 -0.19 12.62 -0.47
C GLU A 85 -0.68 12.61 -1.91
N SER A 86 -1.42 11.57 -2.31
CA SER A 86 -2.06 11.49 -3.63
C SER A 86 -3.04 12.65 -3.86
N ALA A 87 -3.81 13.02 -2.83
CA ALA A 87 -4.69 14.19 -2.86
C ALA A 87 -3.92 15.47 -3.19
N GLN A 88 -2.88 15.73 -2.41
CA GLN A 88 -2.04 16.93 -2.59
C GLN A 88 -1.42 16.99 -3.99
N TYR A 89 -0.94 15.85 -4.48
CA TYR A 89 -0.40 15.75 -5.84
C TYR A 89 -1.46 16.05 -6.92
N GLN A 90 -2.66 15.50 -6.78
CA GLN A 90 -3.75 15.75 -7.71
C GLN A 90 -4.18 17.22 -7.68
N PHE A 91 -4.30 17.85 -6.51
CA PHE A 91 -4.57 19.30 -6.40
C PHE A 91 -3.49 20.14 -7.10
N LYS A 92 -2.21 19.82 -6.85
CA LYS A 92 -1.10 20.51 -7.51
C LYS A 92 -1.19 20.43 -9.05
N ASN A 93 -1.56 19.26 -9.56
CA ASN A 93 -1.75 19.06 -11.01
C ASN A 93 -2.97 19.82 -11.56
N LEU A 94 -4.08 19.88 -10.81
CA LEU A 94 -5.25 20.68 -11.18
C LEU A 94 -4.91 22.18 -11.26
N TYR A 95 -4.14 22.72 -10.30
CA TYR A 95 -3.68 24.11 -10.34
C TYR A 95 -2.75 24.39 -11.53
N LYS A 96 -1.81 23.47 -11.84
CA LYS A 96 -0.97 23.59 -13.05
C LYS A 96 -1.83 23.60 -14.32
N ARG A 97 -2.81 22.70 -14.40
CA ARG A 97 -3.75 22.62 -15.53
C ARG A 97 -4.60 23.88 -15.64
N LYS A 98 -5.10 24.42 -14.53
CA LYS A 98 -5.84 25.69 -14.48
C LYS A 98 -5.02 26.83 -15.08
N ARG A 99 -3.76 27.01 -14.62
CA ARG A 99 -2.84 28.04 -15.16
C ARG A 99 -2.61 27.89 -16.66
N SER A 100 -2.40 26.65 -17.14
CA SER A 100 -2.20 26.38 -18.57
C SER A 100 -3.43 26.74 -19.39
N LEU A 101 -4.64 26.42 -18.90
CA LEU A 101 -5.90 26.77 -19.57
C LEU A 101 -6.13 28.29 -19.63
N TYR A 102 -5.82 29.02 -18.53
CA TYR A 102 -5.87 30.49 -18.55
C TYR A 102 -4.95 31.10 -19.60
N LYS A 103 -3.68 30.65 -19.67
CA LYS A 103 -2.74 31.11 -20.70
C LYS A 103 -3.27 30.84 -22.12
N LYS A 104 -3.89 29.68 -22.35
CA LYS A 104 -4.48 29.35 -23.66
C LYS A 104 -5.67 30.26 -23.98
N ILE A 105 -6.53 30.55 -23.01
CA ILE A 105 -7.68 31.47 -23.19
C ILE A 105 -7.19 32.85 -23.55
N GLN A 106 -6.18 33.38 -22.85
CA GLN A 106 -5.60 34.69 -23.16
C GLN A 106 -5.04 34.74 -24.59
N LYS A 107 -4.26 33.72 -25.00
CA LYS A 107 -3.74 33.64 -26.37
C LYS A 107 -4.85 33.60 -27.43
N LEU A 108 -5.92 32.85 -27.18
CA LEU A 108 -7.05 32.78 -28.10
C LEU A 108 -7.84 34.10 -28.15
N LYS A 109 -7.99 34.82 -27.04
CA LYS A 109 -8.61 36.17 -27.01
C LYS A 109 -7.79 37.17 -27.78
N LEU A 110 -6.46 37.21 -27.61
CA LEU A 110 -5.56 38.08 -28.38
C LEU A 110 -5.65 37.81 -29.89
N LEU A 111 -5.71 36.52 -30.30
CA LEU A 111 -5.86 36.13 -31.70
C LEU A 111 -7.23 36.59 -32.27
N LEU A 112 -8.28 36.61 -31.47
CA LEU A 112 -9.59 37.09 -31.87
C LEU A 112 -9.66 38.61 -31.98
N SER A 113 -8.89 39.37 -31.21
CA SER A 113 -8.82 40.83 -31.25
C SER A 113 -7.91 41.35 -32.36
N SER A 114 -7.02 40.51 -32.93
CA SER A 114 -6.11 40.92 -33.99
C SER A 114 -6.86 41.12 -35.31
N SER A 115 -6.66 42.30 -35.93
CA SER A 115 -7.27 42.65 -37.24
C SER A 115 -6.72 41.79 -38.40
N SER A 116 -5.51 41.28 -38.29
CA SER A 116 -4.82 40.48 -39.33
C SER A 116 -5.31 39.02 -39.43
N THR A 117 -6.19 38.55 -38.51
CA THR A 117 -6.64 37.17 -38.46
C THR A 117 -7.74 36.88 -39.50
N SER A 118 -7.56 35.88 -40.35
CA SER A 118 -8.53 35.47 -41.36
C SER A 118 -9.86 35.01 -40.75
N LEU A 119 -10.96 35.10 -41.51
CA LEU A 119 -12.31 34.70 -41.05
C LEU A 119 -12.36 33.22 -40.63
N LYS A 120 -11.66 32.34 -41.38
CA LYS A 120 -11.54 30.91 -41.05
C LYS A 120 -10.80 30.67 -39.73
N GLN A 121 -9.72 31.38 -39.49
CA GLN A 121 -8.94 31.31 -38.24
C GLN A 121 -9.77 31.83 -37.05
N ARG A 122 -10.53 32.92 -37.24
CA ARG A 122 -11.40 33.45 -36.18
C ARG A 122 -12.51 32.45 -35.78
N LYS A 123 -13.17 31.81 -36.76
CA LYS A 123 -14.16 30.75 -36.47
C LYS A 123 -13.56 29.62 -35.64
N LEU A 124 -12.39 29.11 -36.05
CA LEU A 124 -11.68 28.05 -35.36
C LEU A 124 -11.23 28.48 -33.94
N ALA A 125 -10.76 29.73 -33.78
CA ALA A 125 -10.34 30.26 -32.49
C ALA A 125 -11.55 30.40 -31.51
N LYS A 126 -12.73 30.84 -31.99
CA LYS A 126 -13.97 30.88 -31.21
C LYS A 126 -14.34 29.48 -30.67
N LEU A 127 -14.32 28.46 -31.54
CA LEU A 127 -14.60 27.09 -31.13
C LEU A 127 -13.60 26.56 -30.10
N ARG A 128 -12.31 26.79 -30.33
CA ARG A 128 -11.24 26.41 -29.38
C ARG A 128 -11.37 27.14 -28.03
N LEU A 129 -11.76 28.42 -28.03
CA LEU A 129 -12.02 29.21 -26.86
C LEU A 129 -13.15 28.60 -26.02
N PHE A 130 -14.29 28.30 -26.66
CA PHE A 130 -15.43 27.67 -26.02
C PHE A 130 -15.02 26.35 -25.31
N TRP A 131 -14.38 25.43 -26.01
CA TRP A 131 -13.93 24.18 -25.43
C TRP A 131 -12.89 24.34 -24.32
N THR A 132 -12.03 25.36 -24.41
CA THR A 132 -11.03 25.64 -23.38
C THR A 132 -11.69 26.20 -22.12
N GLN A 133 -12.71 27.07 -22.26
CA GLN A 133 -13.53 27.57 -21.15
C GLN A 133 -14.29 26.44 -20.46
N MET A 134 -14.93 25.53 -21.21
CA MET A 134 -15.60 24.35 -20.65
C MET A 134 -14.63 23.48 -19.83
N LYS A 135 -13.40 23.25 -20.35
CA LYS A 135 -12.35 22.53 -19.60
C LYS A 135 -11.94 23.26 -18.33
N LEU A 136 -11.84 24.59 -18.36
CA LEU A 136 -11.52 25.42 -17.20
C LEU A 136 -12.61 25.34 -16.14
N ASN A 137 -13.89 25.46 -16.53
CA ASN A 137 -15.03 25.35 -15.63
C ASN A 137 -15.04 23.98 -14.92
N LYS A 138 -14.78 22.89 -15.65
CA LYS A 138 -14.64 21.56 -15.04
C LYS A 138 -13.52 21.48 -14.03
N VAL A 139 -12.36 22.08 -14.31
CA VAL A 139 -11.23 22.14 -13.36
C VAL A 139 -11.60 22.97 -12.13
N ASN A 140 -12.27 24.12 -12.31
CA ASN A 140 -12.72 24.95 -11.19
C ASN A 140 -13.75 24.21 -10.31
N GLN A 141 -14.71 23.47 -10.88
CA GLN A 141 -15.64 22.63 -10.12
C GLN A 141 -14.93 21.55 -9.31
N LEU A 142 -13.89 20.90 -9.88
CA LEU A 142 -13.09 19.90 -9.13
C LEU A 142 -12.30 20.54 -7.99
N LEU A 143 -11.84 21.78 -8.15
CA LEU A 143 -11.14 22.52 -7.12
C LEU A 143 -12.06 23.04 -6.02
N SER A 144 -13.29 23.50 -6.35
CA SER A 144 -14.27 24.01 -5.37
C SER A 144 -14.95 22.87 -4.59
N ASN A 145 -15.37 21.80 -5.28
CA ASN A 145 -16.07 20.68 -4.64
C ASN A 145 -15.14 19.72 -3.88
N GLY A 146 -13.81 19.93 -3.97
CA GLY A 146 -12.80 19.01 -3.44
C GLY A 146 -12.69 17.70 -4.24
N LEU A 147 -11.54 17.06 -4.10
CA LEU A 147 -11.33 15.74 -4.70
C LEU A 147 -11.94 14.66 -3.79
N LYS A 148 -12.99 14.02 -4.25
CA LYS A 148 -13.53 12.81 -3.60
C LYS A 148 -12.57 11.65 -3.82
N LEU A 149 -11.56 11.55 -2.95
CA LEU A 149 -10.60 10.46 -3.00
C LEU A 149 -11.14 9.27 -2.22
N HIS A 150 -11.31 8.17 -2.93
CA HIS A 150 -11.69 6.90 -2.35
C HIS A 150 -10.47 5.99 -2.29
N LEU A 151 -10.24 5.42 -1.12
CA LEU A 151 -9.27 4.35 -0.96
C LEU A 151 -9.86 3.08 -1.56
N THR A 152 -9.26 2.60 -2.64
CA THR A 152 -9.68 1.35 -3.28
C THR A 152 -8.64 0.30 -2.94
N PHE A 153 -9.05 -0.69 -2.18
CA PHE A 153 -8.24 -1.89 -1.93
C PHE A 153 -8.37 -2.79 -3.16
N GLY A 154 -7.28 -2.97 -3.89
CA GLY A 154 -7.30 -3.62 -5.20
C GLY A 154 -7.37 -2.61 -6.36
N THR A 155 -7.68 -3.08 -7.55
CA THR A 155 -7.72 -2.24 -8.75
C THR A 155 -9.16 -1.89 -9.09
N ARG A 156 -9.48 -0.59 -9.19
CA ARG A 156 -10.84 -0.11 -9.51
C ARG A 156 -11.39 -0.68 -10.82
N HIS A 157 -10.53 -0.91 -11.80
CA HIS A 157 -10.91 -1.55 -13.06
C HIS A 157 -11.40 -2.98 -12.84
N LEU A 158 -10.70 -3.77 -12.02
CA LEU A 158 -11.10 -5.14 -11.69
C LEU A 158 -12.43 -5.18 -10.94
N LEU A 159 -12.68 -4.23 -10.04
CA LEU A 159 -13.97 -4.16 -9.32
C LEU A 159 -15.16 -4.08 -10.26
N LYS A 160 -15.00 -3.41 -11.42
CA LYS A 160 -16.08 -3.26 -12.40
C LYS A 160 -16.21 -4.47 -13.34
N ASN A 161 -15.08 -5.07 -13.71
CA ASN A 161 -15.03 -6.03 -14.81
C ASN A 161 -14.87 -7.49 -14.34
N ASP A 162 -14.21 -7.72 -13.19
CA ASP A 162 -13.96 -9.06 -12.67
C ASP A 162 -13.88 -9.03 -11.14
N LYS A 163 -15.02 -9.28 -10.51
CA LYS A 163 -15.15 -9.25 -9.05
C LYS A 163 -14.29 -10.31 -8.36
N ALA A 164 -14.13 -11.50 -8.97
CA ALA A 164 -13.34 -12.59 -8.38
C ALA A 164 -11.86 -12.20 -8.32
N LYS A 165 -11.29 -11.75 -9.45
CA LYS A 165 -9.91 -11.24 -9.49
C LYS A 165 -9.72 -10.00 -8.61
N PHE A 166 -10.74 -9.13 -8.50
CA PHE A 166 -10.68 -8.00 -7.58
C PHE A 166 -10.54 -8.46 -6.13
N LEU A 167 -11.35 -9.43 -5.69
CA LEU A 167 -11.29 -9.97 -4.32
C LEU A 167 -9.96 -10.67 -4.05
N ALA A 168 -9.49 -11.50 -4.97
CA ALA A 168 -8.20 -12.15 -4.88
C ALA A 168 -7.06 -11.14 -4.73
N LYS A 169 -7.02 -10.10 -5.58
CA LYS A 169 -5.99 -9.06 -5.52
C LYS A 169 -6.11 -8.13 -4.31
N ARG A 170 -7.32 -7.95 -3.78
CA ARG A 170 -7.57 -7.12 -2.60
C ARG A 170 -6.97 -7.72 -1.32
N ASP A 171 -7.08 -9.03 -1.20
CA ASP A 171 -6.72 -9.77 0.00
C ASP A 171 -5.49 -10.69 -0.23
N ASN A 172 -4.57 -10.30 -1.13
CA ASN A 172 -3.43 -11.11 -1.54
C ASN A 172 -2.13 -10.81 -0.80
N GLN A 173 -2.17 -10.06 0.31
CA GLN A 173 -0.95 -9.65 1.00
C GLN A 173 -1.10 -9.65 2.51
N VAL A 174 0.02 -9.94 3.16
CA VAL A 174 0.21 -9.82 4.61
C VAL A 174 1.49 -9.06 4.87
N VAL A 175 1.53 -8.26 5.95
CA VAL A 175 2.71 -7.50 6.36
C VAL A 175 3.05 -7.83 7.81
N TYR A 176 4.26 -8.32 8.02
CA TYR A 176 4.85 -8.56 9.33
C TYR A 176 5.84 -7.43 9.63
N ILE A 177 5.54 -6.60 10.62
CA ILE A 177 6.31 -5.40 10.93
C ILE A 177 7.20 -5.68 12.12
N GLY A 178 8.52 -5.57 11.91
CA GLY A 178 9.50 -5.63 12.97
C GLY A 178 9.65 -4.31 13.74
N ASP A 179 10.20 -4.38 14.93
CA ASP A 179 10.53 -3.25 15.78
C ASP A 179 12.02 -3.21 16.12
N LYS A 180 12.56 -2.04 16.44
CA LYS A 180 13.98 -1.83 16.78
C LYS A 180 14.45 -2.61 18.00
N ASN A 181 13.53 -2.93 18.90
CA ASN A 181 13.83 -3.64 20.14
C ASN A 181 13.65 -5.17 20.04
N GLU A 182 13.43 -5.67 18.82
CA GLU A 182 13.19 -7.10 18.61
C GLU A 182 14.47 -7.84 18.22
N THR A 183 14.67 -9.01 18.82
CA THR A 183 15.69 -9.95 18.39
C THR A 183 15.48 -10.33 16.92
N CYS A 184 16.53 -10.33 16.11
CA CYS A 184 16.44 -10.56 14.67
C CYS A 184 15.54 -9.58 13.89
N GLY A 185 15.18 -8.43 14.48
CA GLY A 185 14.42 -7.36 13.83
C GLY A 185 12.93 -7.63 13.58
N ASN A 186 12.45 -8.88 13.78
CA ASN A 186 11.04 -9.25 13.68
C ASN A 186 10.77 -10.56 14.40
N GLN A 187 10.06 -10.52 15.52
CA GLN A 187 9.76 -11.73 16.30
C GLN A 187 8.62 -12.57 15.73
N GLN A 188 7.78 -12.01 14.88
CA GLN A 188 6.67 -12.76 14.26
C GLN A 188 7.16 -13.54 13.04
N PHE A 189 8.09 -12.96 12.26
CA PHE A 189 8.70 -13.57 11.10
C PHE A 189 10.23 -13.58 11.31
N GLN A 190 10.72 -14.58 11.99
CA GLN A 190 12.15 -14.74 12.29
C GLN A 190 12.87 -15.36 11.10
N ILE A 191 14.01 -14.78 10.74
CA ILE A 191 14.84 -15.27 9.63
C ILE A 191 16.19 -15.70 10.20
N SER A 192 16.68 -16.83 9.72
CA SER A 192 18.02 -17.34 9.99
C SER A 192 18.71 -17.73 8.68
N PHE A 193 20.02 -17.65 8.64
CA PHE A 193 20.79 -18.05 7.45
C PHE A 193 21.33 -19.46 7.64
N ASN A 194 21.02 -20.33 6.70
CA ASN A 194 21.52 -21.69 6.64
C ASN A 194 22.70 -21.77 5.65
N SER A 195 23.91 -21.79 6.19
CA SER A 195 25.16 -21.80 5.39
C SER A 195 25.33 -23.09 4.57
N LYS A 196 24.87 -24.24 5.09
CA LYS A 196 24.97 -25.54 4.41
C LYS A 196 24.24 -25.57 3.07
N TYR A 197 23.05 -24.96 3.02
CA TYR A 197 22.21 -24.91 1.82
C TYR A 197 22.20 -23.55 1.13
N ASN A 198 23.00 -22.59 1.62
CA ASN A 198 23.09 -21.22 1.10
C ASN A 198 21.74 -20.53 0.92
N ARG A 199 20.82 -20.75 1.86
CA ARG A 199 19.43 -20.24 1.86
C ARG A 199 19.10 -19.60 3.18
N PHE A 200 18.00 -18.85 3.21
CA PHE A 200 17.40 -18.35 4.44
C PHE A 200 16.27 -19.28 4.86
N ASP A 201 16.29 -19.71 6.09
CA ASP A 201 15.19 -20.41 6.73
C ASP A 201 14.40 -19.38 7.55
N TYR A 202 13.07 -19.53 7.60
CA TYR A 202 12.21 -18.68 8.42
C TYR A 202 11.35 -19.48 9.36
N LYS A 203 10.99 -18.81 10.47
CA LYS A 203 10.07 -19.29 11.49
C LYS A 203 8.98 -18.24 11.65
N LEU A 204 7.76 -18.56 11.19
CA LEU A 204 6.59 -17.69 11.26
C LEU A 204 5.71 -18.11 12.44
N ARG A 205 5.41 -17.18 13.35
CA ARG A 205 4.45 -17.41 14.43
C ARG A 205 3.02 -17.29 13.90
N LEU A 206 2.21 -18.33 14.17
CA LEU A 206 0.77 -18.34 13.88
C LEU A 206 0.02 -17.38 14.80
N GLU A 207 -1.10 -16.88 14.33
CA GLU A 207 -2.08 -16.17 15.16
C GLU A 207 -2.85 -17.15 16.04
N ASN A 208 -3.34 -16.68 17.16
CA ASN A 208 -3.93 -17.51 18.20
C ASN A 208 -5.07 -18.40 17.71
N GLN A 209 -5.87 -17.93 16.77
CA GLN A 209 -7.00 -18.70 16.20
C GLN A 209 -6.60 -19.90 15.35
N TRP A 210 -5.32 -19.97 14.88
CA TRP A 210 -4.80 -21.08 14.09
C TRP A 210 -3.80 -21.94 14.86
N VAL A 211 -3.55 -21.63 16.12
CA VAL A 211 -2.70 -22.46 16.96
C VAL A 211 -3.49 -23.69 17.40
N SER A 212 -3.03 -24.88 17.00
CA SER A 212 -3.53 -26.15 17.48
C SER A 212 -2.45 -26.84 18.31
N GLY A 213 -2.76 -27.12 19.59
CA GLY A 213 -1.82 -27.81 20.47
C GLY A 213 -0.50 -27.04 20.69
N SER A 214 0.63 -27.72 20.46
CA SER A 214 1.98 -27.18 20.58
C SER A 214 2.46 -26.39 19.36
N ASP A 215 1.78 -26.52 18.21
CA ASP A 215 2.25 -25.99 16.93
C ASP A 215 1.92 -24.53 16.74
N LYS A 216 2.80 -23.69 17.30
CA LYS A 216 2.68 -22.22 17.24
C LYS A 216 3.41 -21.60 16.05
N TYR A 217 4.10 -22.40 15.24
CA TYR A 217 5.01 -21.89 14.22
C TYR A 217 4.92 -22.66 12.92
N ILE A 218 5.06 -21.95 11.81
CA ILE A 218 5.32 -22.48 10.47
C ILE A 218 6.80 -22.26 10.14
N PHE A 219 7.41 -23.27 9.53
CA PHE A 219 8.79 -23.24 9.06
C PHE A 219 8.80 -23.32 7.53
N GLY A 220 9.77 -22.64 6.92
CA GLY A 220 10.01 -22.72 5.50
C GLY A 220 11.33 -22.06 5.11
N SER A 221 11.57 -21.95 3.81
CA SER A 221 12.82 -21.40 3.31
C SER A 221 12.68 -20.59 2.03
N PHE A 222 13.67 -19.71 1.78
CA PHE A 222 13.77 -18.95 0.54
C PHE A 222 15.22 -18.63 0.19
N VAL A 223 15.46 -18.32 -1.08
CA VAL A 223 16.78 -17.93 -1.58
C VAL A 223 16.76 -16.50 -2.07
N LEU A 224 17.72 -15.69 -1.61
CA LEU A 224 17.93 -14.33 -2.13
C LEU A 224 18.96 -14.36 -3.27
N LYS A 225 18.53 -13.95 -4.45
CA LYS A 225 19.39 -13.84 -5.63
C LYS A 225 20.30 -12.60 -5.59
N ASN A 226 19.83 -11.51 -4.99
CA ASN A 226 20.58 -10.26 -4.89
C ASN A 226 21.66 -10.39 -3.79
N LYS A 227 22.95 -10.32 -4.18
CA LYS A 227 24.11 -10.44 -3.29
C LYS A 227 24.17 -9.32 -2.25
N GLU A 228 23.88 -8.06 -2.66
CA GLU A 228 23.90 -6.91 -1.73
C GLU A 228 22.82 -7.03 -0.67
N ALA A 229 21.60 -7.41 -1.07
CA ALA A 229 20.50 -7.67 -0.15
C ALA A 229 20.84 -8.78 0.84
N LYS A 230 21.48 -9.86 0.36
CA LYS A 230 21.95 -10.96 1.21
C LYS A 230 22.93 -10.48 2.27
N VAL A 231 23.95 -9.71 1.87
CA VAL A 231 24.96 -9.14 2.80
C VAL A 231 24.27 -8.22 3.82
N HIS A 232 23.34 -7.38 3.40
CA HIS A 232 22.62 -6.48 4.29
C HIS A 232 21.78 -7.22 5.32
N ILE A 233 21.03 -8.25 4.91
CA ILE A 233 20.24 -9.07 5.84
C ILE A 233 21.17 -9.81 6.81
N LEU A 234 22.28 -10.40 6.36
CA LEU A 234 23.25 -11.05 7.21
C LEU A 234 23.80 -10.10 8.28
N LYS A 235 24.16 -8.87 7.90
CA LYS A 235 24.57 -7.82 8.86
C LYS A 235 23.47 -7.49 9.86
N THR A 236 22.20 -7.46 9.41
CA THR A 236 21.05 -7.21 10.29
C THR A 236 20.86 -8.34 11.28
N LEU A 237 21.01 -9.59 10.86
CA LEU A 237 20.87 -10.78 11.71
C LEU A 237 22.02 -10.94 12.71
N SER A 238 23.24 -10.51 12.38
CA SER A 238 24.40 -10.59 13.26
C SER A 238 24.41 -9.55 14.38
N ASN A 239 23.67 -8.46 14.23
CA ASN A 239 23.60 -7.40 15.23
C ASN A 239 22.56 -7.69 16.31
N LYS A 240 22.98 -7.75 17.59
CA LYS A 240 22.08 -7.92 18.74
C LYS A 240 21.02 -6.80 18.88
N LYS A 241 21.34 -5.58 18.44
CA LYS A 241 20.40 -4.45 18.29
C LYS A 241 20.10 -4.30 16.81
N SER A 242 19.24 -5.14 16.29
CA SER A 242 18.95 -5.21 14.86
C SER A 242 18.10 -4.05 14.35
N ASN A 243 18.35 -3.67 13.11
CA ASN A 243 17.42 -2.82 12.38
C ASN A 243 16.06 -3.52 12.21
N PRO A 244 14.93 -2.79 12.30
CA PRO A 244 13.62 -3.42 12.15
C PRO A 244 13.48 -4.04 10.76
N LEU A 245 13.12 -5.31 10.72
CA LEU A 245 12.88 -6.05 9.48
C LEU A 245 11.39 -6.14 9.21
N THR A 246 10.93 -5.53 8.12
CA THR A 246 9.53 -5.67 7.67
C THR A 246 9.47 -6.68 6.54
N VAL A 247 8.67 -7.72 6.73
CA VAL A 247 8.41 -8.75 5.73
C VAL A 247 7.01 -8.58 5.17
N ARG A 248 6.90 -8.55 3.84
CA ARG A 248 5.63 -8.50 3.14
C ARG A 248 5.52 -9.72 2.24
N ILE A 249 4.53 -10.54 2.48
CA ILE A 249 4.20 -11.69 1.63
C ILE A 249 3.06 -11.29 0.71
N ILE A 250 3.21 -11.58 -0.58
CA ILE A 250 2.22 -11.26 -1.61
C ILE A 250 2.01 -12.51 -2.45
N LYS A 251 0.77 -12.98 -2.55
CA LYS A 251 0.38 -14.01 -3.50
C LYS A 251 0.17 -13.38 -4.88
N ARG A 252 0.93 -13.83 -5.87
CA ARG A 252 0.78 -13.43 -7.28
C ARG A 252 0.54 -14.69 -8.09
N ASP A 253 -0.68 -14.87 -8.55
CA ASP A 253 -1.15 -16.09 -9.20
C ASP A 253 -0.91 -17.30 -8.28
N ASP A 254 -0.16 -18.32 -8.68
CA ASP A 254 0.13 -19.50 -7.86
C ASP A 254 1.51 -19.42 -7.16
N VAL A 255 2.05 -18.23 -6.97
CA VAL A 255 3.36 -18.00 -6.33
C VAL A 255 3.22 -17.02 -5.16
N LEU A 256 3.80 -17.37 -4.01
CA LEU A 256 4.00 -16.48 -2.86
C LEU A 256 5.33 -15.74 -2.95
#